data_20e9697d5d932d55e74317439c2904c6
#
_entry.id   20e9697d5d932d55e74317439c2904c6
#
_cell.length_a   1.000
_cell.length_b   1.000
_cell.length_c   1.000
_cell.angle_alpha   90.00
_cell.angle_beta   90.00
_cell.angle_gamma   90.00
#
_symmetry.space_group_name_H-M   'P 1'
#
loop_
_entity.id
_entity.type
_entity.pdbx_description
1 polymer ?
#
loop_
_entity_poly.entity_id
_entity_poly.type
_entity_poly.pdbx_seq_one_letter_code
_entity_poly.pdbx_strand_id
1 'polypeptide(L)'
;MARLMRVCGQSFQTERFDSAAVAKGKAMYAKGSTQEADVELAAVRFVCELFSRNRHLSEGPIAVEATPEKLQAIADRGIPAQGRPLDEVVTEMQEDIIGYGYNIDHARFMGFVPGPVNALSWLGDMMASGYNRHAGSFANYPAGCVAEHELLRWFCDKAGFPQTAGGVFVSGGSMANMTALIAARDAKLDEDDWCRGVAYVSEQTHSSVAKGLHMVGVAPGRIRTIPCHEDFTMDLDALERAICADEEAGLKPFVIIATAGSTNTGAVGPLPQIADIAQEHNLWMHVDGAIGASVLLTKYRDMLRGVERADSLSWDAHKWLFQTYSCGMVLVRDERTLLNSFSTHPEYLKDLEESAQITNPWDMGPELTRPARGLKLWFTLQVMGSDALSAAVEHGFDLARWAQDELEKNPLVQIVSPAQMAMLNFRYNPEDLSEEQKDLLNARISRRIVESGDAGVFTTELKGMKVLRICCIHPETTEEVMRETVSRLNECCEIELAAMRGE
;
A
#
# COMPACT_ATOMS: atom_id res chain seq x y z
N MET A 1 -25.90 3.37 21.63
CA MET A 1 -25.84 4.46 22.60
C MET A 1 -25.83 3.98 24.06
N ALA A 2 -26.78 3.20 24.57
CA ALA A 2 -26.81 2.75 25.97
C ALA A 2 -25.63 1.83 26.42
N ARG A 3 -24.92 1.14 25.51
CA ARG A 3 -23.70 0.33 25.80
C ARG A 3 -22.42 1.15 25.81
N LEU A 4 -22.33 2.19 24.99
CA LEU A 4 -21.20 3.14 25.00
C LEU A 4 -21.18 4.02 26.23
N MET A 5 -22.37 4.42 26.73
CA MET A 5 -22.48 5.21 27.99
C MET A 5 -22.08 4.42 29.25
N ARG A 6 -22.05 3.06 29.21
CA ARG A 6 -21.56 2.25 30.34
C ARG A 6 -20.05 2.05 30.35
N VAL A 7 -19.36 2.23 29.23
CA VAL A 7 -17.89 2.16 29.17
C VAL A 7 -17.27 3.51 29.59
N CYS A 8 -17.95 4.63 29.31
CA CYS A 8 -17.52 5.95 29.77
C CYS A 8 -17.93 6.26 31.25
N GLY A 9 -18.66 5.37 31.91
CA GLY A 9 -19.15 5.58 33.28
C GLY A 9 -18.21 5.15 34.41
N GLN A 10 -17.03 4.65 34.11
CA GLN A 10 -15.96 4.55 35.12
C GLN A 10 -15.21 5.88 35.13
N SER A 11 -15.41 6.61 36.26
CA SER A 11 -14.74 7.85 36.58
C SER A 11 -13.24 7.77 36.26
N PHE A 12 -12.81 8.32 35.11
CA PHE A 12 -11.47 8.85 35.03
C PHE A 12 -11.36 9.93 36.10
N GLN A 13 -10.58 9.68 37.11
CA GLN A 13 -10.20 10.72 38.07
C GLN A 13 -9.45 11.80 37.29
N THR A 14 -10.19 12.88 36.97
CA THR A 14 -9.68 14.11 36.34
C THR A 14 -8.82 14.94 37.29
N GLU A 15 -8.29 14.36 38.36
CA GLU A 15 -7.37 15.03 39.26
C GLU A 15 -5.94 14.83 38.84
N ARG A 16 -5.45 15.70 37.96
CA ARG A 16 -4.06 16.18 37.82
C ARG A 16 -3.77 16.82 36.45
N PHE A 17 -4.65 17.67 35.97
CA PHE A 17 -4.18 18.67 35.00
C PHE A 17 -4.09 20.01 35.73
N ASP A 18 -2.84 20.50 35.87
CA ASP A 18 -2.57 21.80 36.47
C ASP A 18 -3.30 22.89 35.71
N SER A 19 -4.23 23.57 36.41
CA SER A 19 -5.03 24.67 35.87
C SER A 19 -4.20 25.82 35.27
N ALA A 20 -2.92 25.94 35.64
CA ALA A 20 -2.01 26.95 35.12
C ALA A 20 -1.42 26.54 33.74
N ALA A 21 -1.23 25.24 33.47
CA ALA A 21 -0.82 24.75 32.17
C ALA A 21 -1.95 24.88 31.13
N VAL A 22 -3.19 24.62 31.54
CA VAL A 22 -4.40 24.82 30.69
C VAL A 22 -4.59 26.30 30.35
N ALA A 23 -4.33 27.23 31.30
CA ALA A 23 -4.45 28.68 31.04
C ALA A 23 -3.38 29.21 30.05
N LYS A 24 -2.17 28.59 29.98
CA LYS A 24 -1.15 28.95 29.00
C LYS A 24 -1.45 28.42 27.58
N GLY A 25 -2.07 27.26 27.46
CA GLY A 25 -2.52 26.71 26.18
C GLY A 25 -3.60 27.58 25.51
N LYS A 26 -4.50 28.18 26.31
CA LYS A 26 -5.56 29.09 25.84
C LYS A 26 -5.08 30.36 25.10
N ALA A 27 -3.80 30.75 25.30
CA ALA A 27 -3.23 31.91 24.61
C ALA A 27 -2.75 31.60 23.18
N MET A 28 -2.67 30.34 22.77
CA MET A 28 -2.19 29.92 21.44
C MET A 28 -3.30 29.91 20.39
N TYR A 29 -4.55 29.76 20.79
CA TYR A 29 -5.71 29.93 19.91
C TYR A 29 -6.06 31.42 19.86
N ALA A 30 -5.67 32.05 18.76
CA ALA A 30 -5.80 33.50 18.56
C ALA A 30 -7.17 34.05 18.94
N LYS A 31 -7.18 35.30 19.32
CA LYS A 31 -8.31 36.18 19.66
C LYS A 31 -9.48 36.12 18.66
N GLY A 32 -10.26 35.07 18.69
CA GLY A 32 -11.41 34.92 17.81
C GLY A 32 -11.99 33.51 17.89
N SER A 33 -12.87 33.31 18.80
CA SER A 33 -14.05 32.47 18.73
C SER A 33 -14.00 30.96 18.91
N THR A 34 -12.86 30.24 18.76
CA THR A 34 -12.89 28.79 18.96
C THR A 34 -12.29 28.43 20.32
N GLN A 35 -13.10 27.97 21.25
CA GLN A 35 -12.63 27.48 22.55
C GLN A 35 -12.09 26.06 22.37
N GLU A 36 -11.06 25.70 23.14
CA GLU A 36 -10.46 24.35 23.13
C GLU A 36 -11.54 23.26 23.35
N ALA A 37 -12.51 23.52 24.20
CA ALA A 37 -13.67 22.64 24.44
C ALA A 37 -14.54 22.41 23.19
N ASP A 38 -14.60 23.37 22.26
CA ASP A 38 -15.35 23.21 21.01
C ASP A 38 -14.62 22.30 20.03
N VAL A 39 -13.27 22.35 20.00
CA VAL A 39 -12.43 21.44 19.19
C VAL A 39 -12.53 20.01 19.73
N GLU A 40 -12.43 19.83 21.06
CA GLU A 40 -12.58 18.50 21.68
C GLU A 40 -13.95 17.89 21.42
N LEU A 41 -15.02 18.68 21.53
CA LEU A 41 -16.38 18.23 21.26
C LEU A 41 -16.57 17.88 19.78
N ALA A 42 -16.00 18.67 18.85
CA ALA A 42 -16.04 18.39 17.43
C ALA A 42 -15.28 17.08 17.11
N ALA A 43 -14.12 16.85 17.74
CA ALA A 43 -13.36 15.62 17.58
C ALA A 43 -14.16 14.39 18.07
N VAL A 44 -14.81 14.47 19.24
CA VAL A 44 -15.66 13.39 19.77
C VAL A 44 -16.85 13.11 18.84
N ARG A 45 -17.50 14.15 18.32
CA ARG A 45 -18.61 14.01 17.37
C ARG A 45 -18.13 13.32 16.08
N PHE A 46 -17.02 13.78 15.52
CA PHE A 46 -16.42 13.18 14.33
C PHE A 46 -16.10 11.70 14.53
N VAL A 47 -15.49 11.35 15.68
CA VAL A 47 -15.22 9.94 16.05
C VAL A 47 -16.51 9.12 16.09
N CYS A 48 -17.58 9.63 16.71
CA CYS A 48 -18.87 8.94 16.78
C CYS A 48 -19.51 8.78 15.39
N GLU A 49 -19.41 9.78 14.54
CA GLU A 49 -19.89 9.75 13.16
C GLU A 49 -19.11 8.76 12.31
N LEU A 50 -17.78 8.74 12.43
CA LEU A 50 -16.92 7.81 11.72
C LEU A 50 -17.26 6.36 12.07
N PHE A 51 -17.47 6.05 13.36
CA PHE A 51 -17.91 4.71 13.78
C PHE A 51 -19.31 4.36 13.29
N SER A 52 -20.22 5.32 13.21
CA SER A 52 -21.54 5.12 12.63
C SER A 52 -21.45 4.89 11.13
N ARG A 53 -20.59 5.64 10.45
CA ARG A 53 -20.37 5.57 9.01
C ARG A 53 -19.72 4.25 8.58
N ASN A 54 -18.72 3.76 9.31
CA ASN A 54 -18.06 2.48 9.01
C ASN A 54 -19.01 1.26 9.05
N ARG A 55 -20.17 1.39 9.72
CA ARG A 55 -21.21 0.35 9.68
C ARG A 55 -22.04 0.39 8.39
N HIS A 56 -21.95 1.46 7.60
CA HIS A 56 -22.76 1.73 6.41
C HIS A 56 -21.93 2.07 5.17
N LEU A 57 -20.62 1.85 5.21
CA LEU A 57 -19.72 2.16 4.07
C LEU A 57 -20.11 1.39 2.79
N SER A 58 -20.67 0.19 2.95
CA SER A 58 -21.17 -0.63 1.85
C SER A 58 -22.53 -0.20 1.30
N GLU A 59 -23.23 0.76 1.94
CA GLU A 59 -24.55 1.25 1.52
C GLU A 59 -24.47 2.51 0.65
N GLY A 60 -23.31 3.17 0.61
CA GLY A 60 -23.08 4.37 -0.18
C GLY A 60 -22.59 4.08 -1.62
N PRO A 61 -22.45 5.10 -2.45
CA PRO A 61 -21.88 4.94 -3.79
C PRO A 61 -20.37 4.65 -3.72
N ILE A 62 -19.89 3.90 -4.71
CA ILE A 62 -18.45 3.58 -4.89
C ILE A 62 -17.63 4.84 -5.20
N ALA A 63 -18.21 5.77 -5.91
CA ALA A 63 -17.57 7.02 -6.30
C ALA A 63 -18.55 8.19 -6.24
N VAL A 64 -18.05 9.33 -5.83
CA VAL A 64 -18.75 10.61 -5.92
C VAL A 64 -17.90 11.58 -6.73
N GLU A 65 -18.39 12.03 -7.87
CA GLU A 65 -17.67 12.99 -8.71
C GLU A 65 -17.98 14.42 -8.28
N ALA A 66 -16.93 15.24 -8.18
CA ALA A 66 -17.07 16.68 -8.03
C ALA A 66 -17.22 17.34 -9.40
N THR A 67 -18.21 18.24 -9.55
CA THR A 67 -18.32 19.02 -10.79
C THR A 67 -17.18 20.03 -10.94
N PRO A 68 -16.81 20.43 -12.16
CA PRO A 68 -15.79 21.47 -12.37
C PRO A 68 -16.07 22.77 -11.59
N GLU A 69 -17.33 23.18 -11.49
CA GLU A 69 -17.75 24.38 -10.76
C GLU A 69 -17.50 24.22 -9.26
N LYS A 70 -17.73 22.99 -8.70
CA LYS A 70 -17.50 22.71 -7.30
C LYS A 70 -15.99 22.72 -6.99
N LEU A 71 -15.18 22.12 -7.86
CA LEU A 71 -13.71 22.15 -7.73
C LEU A 71 -13.19 23.57 -7.79
N GLN A 72 -13.72 24.39 -8.71
CA GLN A 72 -13.36 25.80 -8.82
C GLN A 72 -13.76 26.59 -7.55
N ALA A 73 -14.96 26.36 -7.02
CA ALA A 73 -15.41 27.02 -5.79
C ALA A 73 -14.52 26.66 -4.58
N ILE A 74 -13.99 25.42 -4.51
CA ILE A 74 -13.01 25.03 -3.49
C ILE A 74 -11.69 25.79 -3.68
N ALA A 75 -11.20 25.87 -4.93
CA ALA A 75 -9.97 26.58 -5.25
C ALA A 75 -10.05 28.09 -4.93
N ASP A 76 -11.19 28.72 -5.21
CA ASP A 76 -11.41 30.16 -5.02
C ASP A 76 -11.50 30.57 -3.53
N ARG A 77 -11.78 29.63 -2.62
CA ARG A 77 -11.82 29.90 -1.17
C ARG A 77 -10.50 30.40 -0.61
N GLY A 78 -9.37 29.87 -1.11
CA GLY A 78 -8.04 30.25 -0.67
C GLY A 78 -7.82 30.05 0.83
N ILE A 79 -6.78 30.72 1.36
CA ILE A 79 -6.48 30.73 2.80
C ILE A 79 -6.98 32.03 3.40
N PRO A 80 -7.95 31.98 4.34
CA PRO A 80 -8.53 33.18 4.93
C PRO A 80 -7.54 33.90 5.86
N ALA A 81 -7.54 35.23 5.84
CA ALA A 81 -6.73 36.02 6.76
C ALA A 81 -7.23 35.98 8.21
N GLN A 82 -8.51 35.70 8.42
CA GLN A 82 -9.14 35.52 9.73
C GLN A 82 -9.78 34.16 9.81
N GLY A 83 -9.76 33.53 11.02
CA GLY A 83 -10.38 32.24 11.26
C GLY A 83 -11.89 32.26 11.01
N ARG A 84 -12.43 31.10 10.64
CA ARG A 84 -13.86 30.84 10.41
C ARG A 84 -14.43 30.02 11.56
N PRO A 85 -15.76 30.01 11.75
CA PRO A 85 -16.41 29.13 12.73
C PRO A 85 -16.04 27.66 12.51
N LEU A 86 -15.74 26.94 13.60
CA LEU A 86 -15.26 25.55 13.54
C LEU A 86 -16.26 24.62 12.87
N ASP A 87 -17.52 24.72 13.23
CA ASP A 87 -18.60 23.86 12.72
C ASP A 87 -18.83 24.04 11.22
N GLU A 88 -18.71 25.27 10.70
CA GLU A 88 -18.76 25.53 9.25
C GLU A 88 -17.59 24.85 8.53
N VAL A 89 -16.36 24.96 9.07
CA VAL A 89 -15.18 24.36 8.45
C VAL A 89 -15.20 22.84 8.53
N VAL A 90 -15.67 22.27 9.64
CA VAL A 90 -15.84 20.81 9.78
C VAL A 90 -16.85 20.28 8.76
N THR A 91 -18.01 20.93 8.63
CA THR A 91 -19.02 20.53 7.64
C THR A 91 -18.46 20.63 6.21
N GLU A 92 -17.82 21.74 5.89
CA GLU A 92 -17.19 21.93 4.58
C GLU A 92 -16.12 20.87 4.27
N MET A 93 -15.26 20.55 5.26
CA MET A 93 -14.25 19.52 5.08
C MET A 93 -14.87 18.15 4.82
N GLN A 94 -15.95 17.81 5.52
CA GLN A 94 -16.63 16.53 5.33
C GLN A 94 -17.38 16.45 4.00
N GLU A 95 -18.13 17.49 3.65
CA GLU A 95 -19.00 17.48 2.47
C GLU A 95 -18.27 17.86 1.19
N ASP A 96 -17.39 18.87 1.24
CA ASP A 96 -16.78 19.49 0.08
C ASP A 96 -15.36 18.98 -0.23
N ILE A 97 -14.62 18.47 0.77
CA ILE A 97 -13.23 18.01 0.55
C ILE A 97 -13.17 16.48 0.58
N ILE A 98 -13.70 15.87 1.65
CA ILE A 98 -13.63 14.39 1.86
C ILE A 98 -14.76 13.68 1.11
N GLY A 99 -15.89 14.35 0.87
CA GLY A 99 -17.09 13.76 0.28
C GLY A 99 -16.95 13.31 -1.18
N TYR A 100 -15.88 13.71 -1.88
CA TYR A 100 -15.63 13.36 -3.28
C TYR A 100 -14.52 12.33 -3.43
N GLY A 101 -14.62 11.52 -4.50
CA GLY A 101 -13.64 10.51 -4.85
C GLY A 101 -14.15 9.10 -4.70
N TYR A 102 -13.23 8.15 -4.69
CA TYR A 102 -13.54 6.72 -4.53
C TYR A 102 -13.67 6.34 -3.07
N ASN A 103 -14.73 5.57 -2.75
CA ASN A 103 -14.88 4.93 -1.45
C ASN A 103 -14.11 3.60 -1.45
N ILE A 104 -12.83 3.66 -1.10
CA ILE A 104 -11.93 2.48 -1.09
C ILE A 104 -12.28 1.46 0.01
N ASP A 105 -13.03 1.87 1.03
CA ASP A 105 -13.51 1.01 2.11
C ASP A 105 -14.86 0.33 1.78
N HIS A 106 -15.39 0.52 0.57
CA HIS A 106 -16.60 -0.14 0.14
C HIS A 106 -16.31 -1.61 -0.27
N ALA A 107 -17.14 -2.55 0.20
CA ALA A 107 -16.97 -3.99 -0.05
C ALA A 107 -16.95 -4.39 -1.54
N ARG A 108 -17.47 -3.54 -2.44
CA ARG A 108 -17.43 -3.71 -3.91
C ARG A 108 -16.38 -2.83 -4.58
N PHE A 109 -15.49 -2.19 -3.83
CA PHE A 109 -14.36 -1.49 -4.44
C PHE A 109 -13.23 -2.48 -4.71
N MET A 110 -13.02 -2.81 -5.98
CA MET A 110 -12.08 -3.84 -6.44
C MET A 110 -11.02 -3.25 -7.39
N GLY A 111 -10.91 -1.93 -7.41
CA GLY A 111 -9.96 -1.20 -8.25
C GLY A 111 -8.59 -1.04 -7.61
N PHE A 112 -7.59 -0.75 -8.39
CA PHE A 112 -6.20 -0.54 -7.94
C PHE A 112 -5.68 -1.71 -7.08
N VAL A 113 -4.97 -1.42 -6.01
CA VAL A 113 -4.80 -2.30 -4.85
C VAL A 113 -5.50 -1.58 -3.71
N PRO A 114 -6.76 -1.92 -3.41
CA PRO A 114 -7.51 -1.22 -2.37
C PRO A 114 -6.81 -1.39 -1.02
N GLY A 115 -6.95 -0.40 -0.17
CA GLY A 115 -6.45 -0.44 1.20
C GLY A 115 -7.63 -0.31 2.15
N PRO A 116 -8.52 -1.32 2.26
CA PRO A 116 -9.58 -1.27 3.25
C PRO A 116 -8.99 -1.18 4.64
N VAL A 117 -9.55 -0.32 5.48
CA VAL A 117 -8.99 0.02 6.78
C VAL A 117 -9.78 -0.66 7.89
N ASN A 118 -9.10 -1.41 8.76
CA ASN A 118 -9.76 -1.89 9.97
C ASN A 118 -9.82 -0.80 11.07
N ALA A 119 -10.85 -0.87 11.90
CA ALA A 119 -11.09 0.13 12.96
C ALA A 119 -9.93 0.19 13.99
N LEU A 120 -9.19 -0.90 14.20
CA LEU A 120 -8.05 -0.94 15.12
C LEU A 120 -6.88 -0.14 14.57
N SER A 121 -6.61 -0.24 13.27
CA SER A 121 -5.56 0.56 12.63
C SER A 121 -5.85 2.06 12.74
N TRP A 122 -7.08 2.44 12.45
CA TRP A 122 -7.51 3.83 12.58
C TRP A 122 -7.37 4.34 14.01
N LEU A 123 -7.79 3.55 15.02
CA LEU A 123 -7.64 3.91 16.43
C LEU A 123 -6.17 4.03 16.84
N GLY A 124 -5.33 3.09 16.40
CA GLY A 124 -3.88 3.11 16.64
C GLY A 124 -3.21 4.33 16.04
N ASP A 125 -3.61 4.71 14.81
CA ASP A 125 -3.11 5.91 14.13
C ASP A 125 -3.53 7.20 14.83
N MET A 126 -4.78 7.28 15.27
CA MET A 126 -5.28 8.41 16.07
C MET A 126 -4.49 8.58 17.38
N MET A 127 -4.17 7.48 18.07
CA MET A 127 -3.33 7.55 19.27
C MET A 127 -1.90 8.01 18.93
N ALA A 128 -1.28 7.44 17.89
CA ALA A 128 0.06 7.83 17.48
C ALA A 128 0.13 9.31 17.08
N SER A 129 -0.85 9.79 16.31
CA SER A 129 -0.97 11.19 15.88
C SER A 129 -1.28 12.13 17.03
N GLY A 130 -2.16 11.73 17.96
CA GLY A 130 -2.53 12.54 19.12
C GLY A 130 -1.38 12.79 20.08
N TYR A 131 -0.50 11.79 20.30
CA TYR A 131 0.72 11.96 21.10
C TYR A 131 1.89 12.58 20.32
N ASN A 132 1.87 12.53 19.00
CA ASN A 132 2.81 13.13 18.06
C ASN A 132 4.29 12.95 18.48
N ARG A 133 4.71 11.73 18.82
CA ARG A 133 6.08 11.43 19.26
C ARG A 133 7.01 11.30 18.05
N HIS A 134 8.21 11.84 18.19
CA HIS A 134 9.26 11.71 17.20
C HIS A 134 9.89 10.30 17.28
N ALA A 135 9.57 9.43 16.32
CA ALA A 135 10.01 8.04 16.29
C ALA A 135 11.30 7.82 15.46
N GLY A 136 12.10 8.85 15.27
CA GLY A 136 13.40 8.76 14.59
C GLY A 136 14.51 8.23 15.49
N SER A 137 14.46 8.48 16.80
CA SER A 137 15.50 8.02 17.72
C SER A 137 14.96 7.37 18.97
N PHE A 138 15.74 6.45 19.51
CA PHE A 138 15.48 5.77 20.77
C PHE A 138 15.35 6.78 21.94
N ALA A 139 16.21 7.77 22.01
CA ALA A 139 16.18 8.77 23.10
C ALA A 139 14.87 9.57 23.11
N ASN A 140 14.30 9.89 21.94
CA ASN A 140 13.06 10.65 21.85
C ASN A 140 11.81 9.81 22.14
N TYR A 141 11.83 8.53 21.76
CA TYR A 141 10.69 7.64 21.94
C TYR A 141 11.11 6.17 22.14
N PRO A 142 11.74 5.82 23.27
CA PRO A 142 12.34 4.50 23.47
C PRO A 142 11.33 3.35 23.30
N ALA A 143 10.17 3.43 23.95
CA ALA A 143 9.17 2.37 23.86
C ALA A 143 8.58 2.20 22.44
N GLY A 144 8.38 3.30 21.70
CA GLY A 144 7.92 3.25 20.31
C GLY A 144 8.96 2.67 19.36
N CYS A 145 10.23 3.03 19.54
CA CYS A 145 11.33 2.46 18.74
C CYS A 145 11.49 0.96 19.01
N VAL A 146 11.41 0.51 20.27
CA VAL A 146 11.43 -0.92 20.61
C VAL A 146 10.25 -1.64 19.99
N ALA A 147 9.03 -1.10 20.07
CA ALA A 147 7.84 -1.73 19.49
C ALA A 147 7.94 -1.87 17.96
N GLU A 148 8.46 -0.85 17.26
CA GLU A 148 8.70 -0.93 15.81
C GLU A 148 9.82 -1.92 15.46
N HIS A 149 10.92 -1.93 16.22
CA HIS A 149 12.03 -2.86 16.04
C HIS A 149 11.58 -4.32 16.19
N GLU A 150 10.89 -4.66 17.29
CA GLU A 150 10.38 -6.01 17.52
C GLU A 150 9.38 -6.44 16.45
N LEU A 151 8.56 -5.50 15.98
CA LEU A 151 7.62 -5.76 14.90
C LEU A 151 8.35 -6.06 13.59
N LEU A 152 9.35 -5.26 13.21
CA LEU A 152 10.19 -5.51 12.03
C LEU A 152 10.95 -6.83 12.14
N ARG A 153 11.48 -7.17 13.32
CA ARG A 153 12.12 -8.46 13.57
C ARG A 153 11.14 -9.62 13.32
N TRP A 154 9.90 -9.51 13.83
CA TRP A 154 8.86 -10.50 13.60
C TRP A 154 8.55 -10.69 12.10
N PHE A 155 8.47 -9.59 11.32
CA PHE A 155 8.29 -9.67 9.87
C PHE A 155 9.50 -10.29 9.15
N CYS A 156 10.73 -9.99 9.60
CA CYS A 156 11.93 -10.66 9.10
C CYS A 156 11.88 -12.18 9.33
N ASP A 157 11.43 -12.63 10.52
CA ASP A 157 11.26 -14.05 10.82
C ASP A 157 10.19 -14.71 9.95
N LYS A 158 9.09 -14.00 9.64
CA LYS A 158 8.06 -14.48 8.69
C LYS A 158 8.60 -14.60 7.27
N ALA A 159 9.48 -13.70 6.86
CA ALA A 159 10.18 -13.77 5.57
C ALA A 159 11.28 -14.86 5.53
N GLY A 160 11.62 -15.47 6.65
CA GLY A 160 12.72 -16.44 6.74
C GLY A 160 14.11 -15.81 6.69
N PHE A 161 14.22 -14.53 7.01
CA PHE A 161 15.49 -13.79 7.03
C PHE A 161 16.32 -14.16 8.28
N PRO A 162 17.67 -14.08 8.22
CA PRO A 162 18.56 -14.41 9.33
C PRO A 162 18.43 -13.41 10.48
N GLN A 163 19.08 -13.71 11.60
CA GLN A 163 19.09 -12.83 12.78
C GLN A 163 19.83 -11.50 12.56
N THR A 164 20.63 -11.39 11.51
CA THR A 164 21.28 -10.14 11.08
C THR A 164 20.35 -9.19 10.36
N ALA A 165 19.14 -9.65 10.02
CA ALA A 165 18.16 -8.89 9.29
C ALA A 165 17.51 -7.82 10.16
N GLY A 166 17.15 -6.72 9.53
CA GLY A 166 16.41 -5.63 10.11
C GLY A 166 15.59 -4.89 9.06
N GLY A 167 15.19 -3.68 9.37
CA GLY A 167 14.40 -2.88 8.44
C GLY A 167 13.95 -1.57 9.04
N VAL A 168 13.12 -0.84 8.28
CA VAL A 168 12.54 0.41 8.74
C VAL A 168 11.12 0.59 8.17
N PHE A 169 10.22 1.17 8.98
CA PHE A 169 8.92 1.61 8.51
C PHE A 169 9.06 2.90 7.70
N VAL A 170 8.44 2.91 6.52
CA VAL A 170 8.43 4.01 5.56
C VAL A 170 6.99 4.35 5.15
N SER A 171 6.83 5.36 4.31
CA SER A 171 5.48 5.81 3.89
C SER A 171 4.72 4.80 3.03
N GLY A 172 5.42 3.88 2.35
CA GLY A 172 4.81 2.85 1.50
C GLY A 172 5.80 2.25 0.52
N GLY A 173 5.32 1.34 -0.35
CA GLY A 173 6.14 0.55 -1.28
C GLY A 173 7.07 1.36 -2.15
N SER A 174 6.67 2.54 -2.61
CA SER A 174 7.55 3.41 -3.40
C SER A 174 8.79 3.84 -2.60
N MET A 175 8.62 4.21 -1.32
CA MET A 175 9.72 4.58 -0.46
C MET A 175 10.51 3.34 0.00
N ALA A 176 9.83 2.21 0.24
CA ALA A 176 10.48 0.95 0.56
C ALA A 176 11.40 0.47 -0.57
N ASN A 177 10.88 0.47 -1.81
CA ASN A 177 11.67 0.15 -3.00
C ASN A 177 12.86 1.10 -3.16
N MET A 178 12.65 2.42 -3.04
CA MET A 178 13.74 3.40 -3.14
C MET A 178 14.81 3.20 -2.07
N THR A 179 14.42 2.96 -0.82
CA THR A 179 15.35 2.69 0.29
C THR A 179 16.19 1.43 0.02
N ALA A 180 15.54 0.36 -0.45
CA ALA A 180 16.23 -0.87 -0.84
C ALA A 180 17.20 -0.66 -2.01
N LEU A 181 16.81 0.14 -3.01
CA LEU A 181 17.64 0.43 -4.18
C LEU A 181 18.87 1.28 -3.85
N ILE A 182 18.76 2.21 -2.87
CA ILE A 182 19.92 2.94 -2.33
C ILE A 182 20.89 1.95 -1.69
N ALA A 183 20.39 1.09 -0.78
CA ALA A 183 21.23 0.09 -0.11
C ALA A 183 21.86 -0.89 -1.11
N ALA A 184 21.12 -1.32 -2.14
CA ALA A 184 21.63 -2.18 -3.21
C ALA A 184 22.77 -1.52 -4.01
N ARG A 185 22.58 -0.25 -4.41
CA ARG A 185 23.59 0.52 -5.11
C ARG A 185 24.88 0.64 -4.29
N ASP A 186 24.75 1.09 -3.05
CA ASP A 186 25.89 1.35 -2.17
C ASP A 186 26.61 0.06 -1.74
N ALA A 187 25.88 -1.08 -1.69
CA ALA A 187 26.48 -2.38 -1.39
C ALA A 187 27.17 -3.06 -2.59
N LYS A 188 26.79 -2.70 -3.82
CA LYS A 188 27.25 -3.42 -5.04
C LYS A 188 28.08 -2.57 -5.98
N LEU A 189 28.08 -1.24 -5.85
CA LEU A 189 28.81 -0.34 -6.73
C LEU A 189 29.72 0.59 -5.91
N ASP A 190 30.94 0.75 -6.39
CA ASP A 190 31.79 1.87 -5.97
C ASP A 190 31.21 3.18 -6.51
N GLU A 191 31.44 4.31 -5.84
CA GLU A 191 30.91 5.63 -6.26
C GLU A 191 31.26 5.99 -7.71
N ASP A 192 32.49 5.67 -8.15
CA ASP A 192 32.94 5.91 -9.53
C ASP A 192 32.19 5.06 -10.58
N ASP A 193 31.55 3.96 -10.17
CA ASP A 193 30.81 3.03 -11.03
C ASP A 193 29.30 3.30 -11.09
N TRP A 194 28.76 4.22 -10.28
CA TRP A 194 27.30 4.48 -10.24
C TRP A 194 26.70 4.79 -11.61
N CYS A 195 27.41 5.57 -12.46
CA CYS A 195 26.94 5.87 -13.82
C CYS A 195 26.93 4.66 -14.77
N ARG A 196 27.60 3.56 -14.40
CA ARG A 196 27.69 2.31 -15.15
C ARG A 196 26.72 1.25 -14.62
N GLY A 197 26.08 1.52 -13.47
CA GLY A 197 25.16 0.60 -12.81
C GLY A 197 23.96 0.23 -13.68
N VAL A 198 23.61 -1.07 -13.73
CA VAL A 198 22.48 -1.61 -14.48
C VAL A 198 21.55 -2.37 -13.55
N ALA A 199 20.24 -2.11 -13.69
CA ALA A 199 19.19 -2.77 -12.96
C ALA A 199 18.25 -3.56 -13.89
N TYR A 200 17.77 -4.71 -13.45
CA TYR A 200 16.91 -5.61 -14.21
C TYR A 200 15.52 -5.68 -13.56
N VAL A 201 14.48 -5.42 -14.36
CA VAL A 201 13.07 -5.42 -13.96
C VAL A 201 12.26 -6.25 -14.95
N SER A 202 11.11 -6.79 -14.58
CA SER A 202 10.19 -7.42 -15.52
C SER A 202 9.24 -6.40 -16.14
N GLU A 203 8.57 -6.77 -17.24
CA GLU A 203 7.46 -5.99 -17.83
C GLU A 203 6.31 -5.74 -16.85
N GLN A 204 6.17 -6.59 -15.82
CA GLN A 204 5.13 -6.48 -14.78
C GLN A 204 5.61 -5.75 -13.52
N THR A 205 6.84 -5.25 -13.51
CA THR A 205 7.38 -4.50 -12.36
C THR A 205 6.63 -3.17 -12.21
N HIS A 206 6.25 -2.86 -10.97
CA HIS A 206 5.52 -1.63 -10.67
C HIS A 206 6.34 -0.37 -11.00
N SER A 207 5.70 0.65 -11.54
CA SER A 207 6.33 1.90 -11.99
C SER A 207 7.13 2.64 -10.90
N SER A 208 6.82 2.42 -9.62
CA SER A 208 7.58 2.99 -8.50
C SER A 208 9.05 2.54 -8.49
N VAL A 209 9.34 1.34 -8.99
CA VAL A 209 10.70 0.81 -9.07
C VAL A 209 11.52 1.60 -10.10
N ALA A 210 11.00 1.79 -11.32
CA ALA A 210 11.69 2.60 -12.34
C ALA A 210 11.88 4.06 -11.87
N LYS A 211 10.86 4.61 -11.19
CA LYS A 211 10.95 5.93 -10.56
C LYS A 211 12.02 5.96 -9.46
N GLY A 212 12.07 4.96 -8.60
CA GLY A 212 13.09 4.80 -7.55
C GLY A 212 14.49 4.71 -8.15
N LEU A 213 14.70 3.85 -9.16
CA LEU A 213 15.96 3.71 -9.88
C LEU A 213 16.42 5.04 -10.48
N HIS A 214 15.52 5.79 -11.11
CA HIS A 214 15.84 7.13 -11.62
C HIS A 214 16.27 8.08 -10.49
N MET A 215 15.56 8.08 -9.36
CA MET A 215 15.87 8.94 -8.21
C MET A 215 17.22 8.60 -7.55
N VAL A 216 17.65 7.35 -7.60
CA VAL A 216 18.97 6.92 -7.09
C VAL A 216 20.09 7.05 -8.12
N GLY A 217 19.81 7.68 -9.26
CA GLY A 217 20.82 8.03 -10.28
C GLY A 217 21.01 7.02 -11.40
N VAL A 218 20.18 5.98 -11.49
CA VAL A 218 20.20 5.04 -12.63
C VAL A 218 19.53 5.66 -13.84
N ALA A 219 20.28 5.88 -14.90
CA ALA A 219 19.76 6.42 -16.16
C ALA A 219 18.71 5.48 -16.79
N PRO A 220 17.66 5.98 -17.46
CA PRO A 220 16.64 5.13 -18.10
C PRO A 220 17.21 4.06 -19.02
N GLY A 221 18.28 4.36 -19.79
CA GLY A 221 18.96 3.40 -20.64
C GLY A 221 19.79 2.34 -19.89
N ARG A 222 19.78 2.35 -18.56
CA ARG A 222 20.43 1.35 -17.68
C ARG A 222 19.41 0.51 -16.92
N ILE A 223 18.14 0.68 -17.17
CA ILE A 223 17.07 -0.17 -16.67
C ILE A 223 16.70 -1.16 -17.76
N ARG A 224 16.95 -2.45 -17.54
CA ARG A 224 16.62 -3.51 -18.48
C ARG A 224 15.26 -4.07 -18.15
N THR A 225 14.31 -3.89 -19.05
CA THR A 225 12.98 -4.52 -18.94
C THR A 225 13.06 -5.90 -19.58
N ILE A 226 12.94 -6.92 -18.77
CA ILE A 226 12.97 -8.32 -19.15
C ILE A 226 11.55 -8.77 -19.52
N PRO A 227 11.36 -9.45 -20.67
CA PRO A 227 10.06 -9.96 -21.07
C PRO A 227 9.50 -10.97 -20.05
N CYS A 228 8.18 -11.15 -20.08
CA CYS A 228 7.49 -12.15 -19.28
C CYS A 228 6.96 -13.29 -20.16
N HIS A 229 6.85 -14.47 -19.57
CA HIS A 229 6.13 -15.61 -20.12
C HIS A 229 4.61 -15.37 -20.17
N GLU A 230 3.86 -16.32 -20.73
CA GLU A 230 2.41 -16.27 -20.82
C GLU A 230 1.68 -16.14 -19.45
N ASP A 231 2.28 -16.67 -18.41
CA ASP A 231 1.83 -16.60 -17.01
C ASP A 231 2.27 -15.34 -16.26
N PHE A 232 2.87 -14.37 -16.98
CA PHE A 232 3.40 -13.11 -16.45
C PHE A 232 4.58 -13.24 -15.50
N THR A 233 5.27 -14.38 -15.49
CA THR A 233 6.54 -14.55 -14.79
C THR A 233 7.72 -14.08 -15.67
N MET A 234 8.80 -13.60 -15.03
CA MET A 234 10.01 -13.10 -15.73
C MET A 234 10.69 -14.23 -16.52
N ASP A 235 11.06 -13.98 -17.78
CA ASP A 235 11.87 -14.87 -18.61
C ASP A 235 13.32 -14.87 -18.10
N LEU A 236 13.72 -15.97 -17.46
CA LEU A 236 15.06 -16.11 -16.87
C LEU A 236 16.16 -16.23 -17.91
N ASP A 237 15.91 -16.88 -19.04
CA ASP A 237 16.89 -16.99 -20.11
C ASP A 237 17.17 -15.60 -20.72
N ALA A 238 16.15 -14.76 -20.85
CA ALA A 238 16.32 -13.38 -21.30
C ALA A 238 17.07 -12.54 -20.26
N LEU A 239 16.81 -12.77 -18.96
CA LEU A 239 17.52 -12.11 -17.86
C LEU A 239 19.02 -12.43 -17.91
N GLU A 240 19.40 -13.70 -17.96
CA GLU A 240 20.81 -14.12 -18.02
C GLU A 240 21.51 -13.56 -19.24
N ARG A 241 20.89 -13.65 -20.43
CA ARG A 241 21.46 -13.05 -21.66
C ARG A 241 21.68 -11.54 -21.50
N ALA A 242 20.77 -10.82 -20.87
CA ALA A 242 20.92 -9.40 -20.67
C ALA A 242 22.05 -9.06 -19.69
N ILE A 243 22.21 -9.82 -18.60
CA ILE A 243 23.28 -9.65 -17.62
C ILE A 243 24.64 -9.90 -18.31
N CYS A 244 24.83 -11.04 -18.98
CA CYS A 244 26.06 -11.35 -19.67
C CYS A 244 26.45 -10.28 -20.72
N ALA A 245 25.48 -9.81 -21.50
CA ALA A 245 25.73 -8.75 -22.49
C ALA A 245 26.17 -7.42 -21.86
N ASP A 246 25.60 -7.05 -20.72
CA ASP A 246 25.98 -5.84 -19.99
C ASP A 246 27.37 -5.98 -19.36
N GLU A 247 27.71 -7.14 -18.80
CA GLU A 247 29.06 -7.44 -18.28
C GLU A 247 30.13 -7.39 -19.41
N GLU A 248 29.87 -8.01 -20.57
CA GLU A 248 30.74 -7.96 -21.75
C GLU A 248 30.93 -6.51 -22.26
N ALA A 249 29.88 -5.68 -22.15
CA ALA A 249 29.96 -4.26 -22.52
C ALA A 249 30.69 -3.41 -21.46
N GLY A 250 31.18 -4.03 -20.39
CA GLY A 250 31.87 -3.35 -19.29
C GLY A 250 30.96 -2.50 -18.41
N LEU A 251 29.64 -2.73 -18.43
CA LEU A 251 28.70 -2.15 -17.50
C LEU A 251 28.76 -2.88 -16.15
N LYS A 252 28.00 -2.37 -15.17
CA LYS A 252 28.00 -2.90 -13.81
C LYS A 252 26.57 -3.32 -13.40
N PRO A 253 26.14 -4.55 -13.75
CA PRO A 253 24.94 -5.13 -13.15
C PRO A 253 25.03 -5.05 -11.63
N PHE A 254 23.94 -4.59 -10.94
CA PHE A 254 23.98 -4.48 -9.49
C PHE A 254 22.72 -5.00 -8.79
N VAL A 255 21.54 -4.96 -9.45
CA VAL A 255 20.28 -5.37 -8.82
C VAL A 255 19.33 -6.04 -9.79
N ILE A 256 18.69 -7.13 -9.33
CA ILE A 256 17.52 -7.73 -9.96
C ILE A 256 16.32 -7.45 -9.07
N ILE A 257 15.25 -6.93 -9.65
CA ILE A 257 13.98 -6.69 -8.94
C ILE A 257 13.00 -7.80 -9.32
N ALA A 258 12.83 -8.76 -8.41
CA ALA A 258 11.80 -9.78 -8.49
C ALA A 258 10.47 -9.24 -7.93
N THR A 259 9.36 -9.77 -8.41
CA THR A 259 8.02 -9.36 -7.96
C THR A 259 7.34 -10.51 -7.22
N ALA A 260 6.83 -10.23 -6.03
CA ALA A 260 6.00 -11.14 -5.25
C ALA A 260 4.56 -10.59 -5.21
N GLY A 261 3.76 -10.97 -6.20
CA GLY A 261 2.42 -10.44 -6.43
C GLY A 261 2.45 -9.16 -7.27
N SER A 262 2.54 -9.30 -8.59
CA SER A 262 2.53 -8.15 -9.51
C SER A 262 1.24 -7.35 -9.39
N THR A 263 1.33 -6.03 -9.54
CA THR A 263 0.16 -5.14 -9.41
C THR A 263 -0.94 -5.47 -10.41
N ASN A 264 -0.61 -5.88 -11.61
CA ASN A 264 -1.62 -6.19 -12.63
C ASN A 264 -2.26 -7.56 -12.44
N THR A 265 -1.48 -8.60 -12.18
CA THR A 265 -1.94 -10.00 -12.29
C THR A 265 -1.87 -10.80 -10.99
N GLY A 266 -1.15 -10.30 -9.97
CA GLY A 266 -0.85 -11.07 -8.77
C GLY A 266 0.24 -12.14 -8.99
N ALA A 267 0.86 -12.21 -10.17
CA ALA A 267 1.88 -13.20 -10.47
C ALA A 267 3.10 -13.07 -9.56
N VAL A 268 3.65 -14.21 -9.18
CA VAL A 268 4.88 -14.32 -8.40
C VAL A 268 6.00 -14.74 -9.33
N GLY A 269 7.12 -14.03 -9.31
CA GLY A 269 8.31 -14.40 -10.05
C GLY A 269 8.90 -15.75 -9.57
N PRO A 270 9.75 -16.41 -10.37
CA PRO A 270 10.45 -17.61 -9.98
C PRO A 270 11.62 -17.28 -9.02
N LEU A 271 11.23 -16.89 -7.77
CA LEU A 271 12.16 -16.34 -6.77
C LEU A 271 13.40 -17.21 -6.49
N PRO A 272 13.29 -18.57 -6.38
CA PRO A 272 14.47 -19.40 -6.16
C PRO A 272 15.51 -19.28 -7.28
N GLN A 273 15.06 -19.31 -8.53
CA GLN A 273 15.93 -19.25 -9.71
C GLN A 273 16.52 -17.84 -9.89
N ILE A 274 15.73 -16.79 -9.62
CA ILE A 274 16.25 -15.41 -9.60
C ILE A 274 17.33 -15.26 -8.52
N ALA A 275 17.17 -15.91 -7.37
CA ALA A 275 18.19 -15.91 -6.33
C ALA A 275 19.47 -16.67 -6.74
N ASP A 276 19.35 -17.76 -7.53
CA ASP A 276 20.49 -18.46 -8.09
C ASP A 276 21.28 -17.54 -9.03
N ILE A 277 20.59 -16.89 -9.98
CA ILE A 277 21.19 -15.93 -10.93
C ILE A 277 21.83 -14.74 -10.18
N ALA A 278 21.13 -14.18 -9.19
CA ALA A 278 21.66 -13.07 -8.40
C ALA A 278 22.95 -13.46 -7.64
N GLN A 279 23.01 -14.69 -7.13
CA GLN A 279 24.18 -15.22 -6.45
C GLN A 279 25.35 -15.47 -7.42
N GLU A 280 25.08 -16.05 -8.59
CA GLU A 280 26.08 -16.35 -9.62
C GLU A 280 26.78 -15.10 -10.13
N HIS A 281 26.00 -14.04 -10.41
CA HIS A 281 26.50 -12.76 -10.92
C HIS A 281 26.82 -11.74 -9.82
N ASN A 282 26.75 -12.12 -8.55
CA ASN A 282 26.97 -11.22 -7.41
C ASN A 282 26.07 -9.97 -7.41
N LEU A 283 24.81 -10.11 -7.80
CA LEU A 283 23.82 -9.06 -7.83
C LEU A 283 23.02 -9.00 -6.50
N TRP A 284 22.45 -7.83 -6.21
CA TRP A 284 21.45 -7.68 -5.15
C TRP A 284 20.11 -8.20 -5.66
N MET A 285 19.46 -9.07 -4.91
CA MET A 285 18.09 -9.47 -5.17
C MET A 285 17.13 -8.64 -4.29
N HIS A 286 16.38 -7.74 -4.91
CA HIS A 286 15.28 -7.05 -4.27
C HIS A 286 13.96 -7.71 -4.64
N VAL A 287 13.09 -7.98 -3.66
CA VAL A 287 11.73 -8.48 -3.91
C VAL A 287 10.73 -7.36 -3.64
N ASP A 288 10.04 -6.91 -4.70
CA ASP A 288 8.84 -6.07 -4.53
C ASP A 288 7.67 -6.96 -4.12
N GLY A 289 7.44 -7.01 -2.81
CA GLY A 289 6.36 -7.73 -2.16
C GLY A 289 5.30 -6.79 -1.59
N ALA A 290 5.20 -5.56 -2.10
CA ALA A 290 4.33 -4.51 -1.55
C ALA A 290 2.89 -4.98 -1.28
N ILE A 291 2.37 -5.92 -2.07
CA ILE A 291 1.10 -6.58 -1.78
C ILE A 291 1.29 -8.03 -1.34
N GLY A 292 2.06 -8.81 -2.10
CA GLY A 292 2.10 -10.26 -1.96
C GLY A 292 2.87 -10.75 -0.74
N ALA A 293 3.78 -9.94 -0.16
CA ALA A 293 4.49 -10.35 1.05
C ALA A 293 3.54 -10.71 2.21
N SER A 294 2.30 -10.17 2.23
CA SER A 294 1.28 -10.52 3.22
C SER A 294 0.90 -12.02 3.21
N VAL A 295 1.11 -12.71 2.09
CA VAL A 295 0.91 -14.16 1.94
C VAL A 295 1.86 -14.98 2.83
N LEU A 296 3.01 -14.41 3.23
CA LEU A 296 3.95 -15.05 4.18
C LEU A 296 3.34 -15.33 5.55
N LEU A 297 2.26 -14.64 5.90
CA LEU A 297 1.52 -14.86 7.15
C LEU A 297 0.50 -16.00 7.07
N THR A 298 0.26 -16.58 5.89
CA THR A 298 -0.85 -17.49 5.59
C THR A 298 -0.36 -18.92 5.33
N LYS A 299 -1.31 -19.85 5.19
CA LYS A 299 -1.05 -21.23 4.71
C LYS A 299 -0.50 -21.29 3.29
N TYR A 300 -0.62 -20.22 2.51
CA TYR A 300 -0.14 -20.12 1.13
C TYR A 300 1.29 -19.60 1.01
N ARG A 301 2.02 -19.44 2.12
CA ARG A 301 3.38 -18.89 2.18
C ARG A 301 4.37 -19.53 1.19
N ASP A 302 4.17 -20.81 0.85
CA ASP A 302 5.03 -21.54 -0.08
C ASP A 302 5.01 -20.99 -1.50
N MET A 303 4.01 -20.17 -1.86
CA MET A 303 4.00 -19.41 -3.12
C MET A 303 5.19 -18.44 -3.23
N LEU A 304 5.71 -18.00 -2.10
CA LEU A 304 6.83 -17.04 -2.01
C LEU A 304 8.16 -17.72 -1.65
N ARG A 305 8.27 -19.06 -1.84
CA ARG A 305 9.55 -19.77 -1.63
C ARG A 305 10.66 -19.09 -2.42
N GLY A 306 11.82 -18.87 -1.81
CA GLY A 306 12.95 -18.13 -2.37
C GLY A 306 13.06 -16.69 -1.85
N VAL A 307 11.99 -16.13 -1.27
CA VAL A 307 12.04 -14.79 -0.66
C VAL A 307 13.06 -14.72 0.48
N GLU A 308 13.25 -15.81 1.21
CA GLU A 308 14.24 -15.95 2.29
C GLU A 308 15.68 -15.78 1.81
N ARG A 309 15.92 -15.82 0.50
CA ARG A 309 17.24 -15.62 -0.12
C ARG A 309 17.47 -14.20 -0.61
N ALA A 310 16.41 -13.38 -0.65
CA ALA A 310 16.50 -11.99 -1.09
C ALA A 310 17.39 -11.16 -0.14
N ASP A 311 18.04 -10.14 -0.69
CA ASP A 311 18.80 -9.16 0.09
C ASP A 311 17.87 -8.11 0.71
N SER A 312 16.73 -7.83 0.04
CA SER A 312 15.71 -6.91 0.56
C SER A 312 14.30 -7.28 0.09
N LEU A 313 13.31 -6.90 0.89
CA LEU A 313 11.88 -7.10 0.64
C LEU A 313 11.11 -5.83 0.98
N SER A 314 10.30 -5.30 0.05
CA SER A 314 9.31 -4.28 0.36
C SER A 314 7.98 -4.91 0.74
N TRP A 315 7.27 -4.30 1.73
CA TRP A 315 5.98 -4.81 2.20
C TRP A 315 5.10 -3.66 2.67
N ASP A 316 3.89 -3.53 2.11
CA ASP A 316 2.94 -2.48 2.46
C ASP A 316 1.86 -2.98 3.41
N ALA A 317 1.95 -2.57 4.67
CA ALA A 317 0.90 -2.89 5.64
C ALA A 317 -0.42 -2.16 5.35
N HIS A 318 -0.36 -1.00 4.68
CA HIS A 318 -1.54 -0.25 4.27
C HIS A 318 -2.25 -0.81 3.02
N LYS A 319 -1.78 -1.96 2.49
CA LYS A 319 -2.47 -2.74 1.46
C LYS A 319 -3.18 -3.93 2.13
N TRP A 320 -2.61 -5.10 2.05
CA TRP A 320 -3.25 -6.36 2.47
C TRP A 320 -3.05 -6.71 3.95
N LEU A 321 -2.61 -5.76 4.79
CA LEU A 321 -2.68 -5.85 6.26
C LEU A 321 -3.64 -4.79 6.84
N PHE A 322 -4.45 -4.16 6.00
CA PHE A 322 -5.61 -3.33 6.36
C PHE A 322 -5.28 -2.13 7.25
N GLN A 323 -4.09 -1.54 7.07
CA GLN A 323 -3.68 -0.39 7.85
C GLN A 323 -4.00 0.94 7.14
N THR A 324 -4.26 1.98 7.91
CA THR A 324 -4.35 3.35 7.39
C THR A 324 -3.07 3.76 6.66
N TYR A 325 -3.18 4.61 5.63
CA TYR A 325 -2.01 5.26 5.01
C TYR A 325 -1.28 6.12 6.06
N SER A 326 0.01 6.28 6.09
CA SER A 326 1.03 5.61 5.29
C SER A 326 1.76 4.59 6.19
N CYS A 327 1.77 3.33 5.79
CA CYS A 327 2.41 2.26 6.56
C CYS A 327 2.97 1.21 5.59
N GLY A 328 4.23 1.37 5.22
CA GLY A 328 5.01 0.39 4.49
C GLY A 328 6.28 0.10 5.25
N MET A 329 7.00 -0.94 4.88
CA MET A 329 8.29 -1.30 5.44
C MET A 329 9.23 -1.83 4.35
N VAL A 330 10.51 -1.60 4.55
CA VAL A 330 11.58 -2.31 3.87
C VAL A 330 12.28 -3.20 4.88
N LEU A 331 12.45 -4.47 4.53
CA LEU A 331 13.23 -5.43 5.27
C LEU A 331 14.50 -5.73 4.48
N VAL A 332 15.63 -5.86 5.17
CA VAL A 332 16.92 -6.22 4.58
C VAL A 332 17.51 -7.41 5.31
N ARG A 333 18.20 -8.28 4.58
CA ARG A 333 18.83 -9.49 5.09
C ARG A 333 19.98 -9.22 6.06
N ASP A 334 20.65 -8.07 5.91
CA ASP A 334 21.67 -7.56 6.84
C ASP A 334 21.39 -6.07 7.09
N GLU A 335 21.00 -5.73 8.32
CA GLU A 335 20.66 -4.35 8.67
C GLU A 335 21.81 -3.35 8.51
N ARG A 336 23.07 -3.83 8.55
CA ARG A 336 24.24 -2.99 8.30
C ARG A 336 24.23 -2.34 6.93
N THR A 337 23.54 -2.93 5.95
CA THR A 337 23.43 -2.33 4.61
C THR A 337 22.64 -1.02 4.64
N LEU A 338 21.58 -0.93 5.46
CA LEU A 338 20.86 0.32 5.67
C LEU A 338 21.70 1.33 6.44
N LEU A 339 22.36 0.89 7.52
CA LEU A 339 23.26 1.75 8.30
C LEU A 339 24.37 2.37 7.43
N ASN A 340 25.00 1.57 6.58
CA ASN A 340 26.08 2.03 5.70
C ASN A 340 25.58 3.10 4.71
N SER A 341 24.33 3.02 4.28
CA SER A 341 23.75 3.95 3.29
C SER A 341 23.14 5.21 3.90
N PHE A 342 22.64 5.13 5.14
CA PHE A 342 21.78 6.21 5.67
C PHE A 342 22.35 6.86 6.96
N SER A 343 23.27 6.21 7.66
CA SER A 343 23.82 6.79 8.90
C SER A 343 24.70 7.99 8.61
N THR A 344 24.38 9.13 9.26
CA THR A 344 25.11 10.39 9.10
C THR A 344 25.48 10.95 10.45
N HIS A 345 26.34 10.56 11.20
CA HIS A 345 26.69 10.94 12.59
C HIS A 345 27.00 12.44 12.79
N PRO A 346 26.01 13.36 12.69
CA PRO A 346 26.27 14.78 12.91
C PRO A 346 26.57 15.05 14.38
N GLU A 347 27.42 16.04 14.65
CA GLU A 347 27.92 16.32 16.00
C GLU A 347 26.84 16.56 17.06
N TYR A 348 25.70 17.18 16.66
CA TYR A 348 24.60 17.48 17.56
C TYR A 348 23.74 16.25 17.97
N LEU A 349 23.97 15.07 17.37
CA LEU A 349 23.27 13.82 17.68
C LEU A 349 24.10 12.85 18.53
N LYS A 350 25.40 13.09 18.75
CA LYS A 350 26.30 12.16 19.45
C LYS A 350 25.82 11.73 20.85
N ASP A 351 25.32 12.67 21.65
CA ASP A 351 24.78 12.37 22.98
C ASP A 351 23.53 11.48 22.96
N LEU A 352 22.76 11.55 21.86
CA LEU A 352 21.55 10.73 21.65
C LEU A 352 21.90 9.33 21.15
N GLU A 353 22.96 9.19 20.36
CA GLU A 353 23.46 7.93 19.83
C GLU A 353 24.07 7.06 20.93
N GLU A 354 24.87 7.65 21.85
CA GLU A 354 25.48 6.94 22.96
C GLU A 354 24.47 6.32 23.94
N SER A 355 23.25 6.83 23.99
CA SER A 355 22.16 6.33 24.84
C SER A 355 21.32 5.23 24.23
N ALA A 356 21.47 4.96 22.94
CA ALA A 356 20.60 4.04 22.19
C ALA A 356 20.95 2.58 22.55
N GLN A 357 19.92 1.82 22.95
CA GLN A 357 20.00 0.36 23.18
C GLN A 357 19.70 -0.45 21.92
N ILE A 358 19.11 0.19 20.93
CA ILE A 358 18.80 -0.36 19.61
C ILE A 358 19.20 0.66 18.55
N THR A 359 19.36 0.21 17.30
CA THR A 359 19.62 1.09 16.16
C THR A 359 18.51 2.14 16.02
N ASN A 360 18.90 3.40 15.88
CA ASN A 360 17.93 4.47 15.68
C ASN A 360 17.26 4.34 14.31
N PRO A 361 15.93 4.44 14.21
CA PRO A 361 15.23 4.34 12.92
C PRO A 361 15.66 5.38 11.88
N TRP A 362 16.14 6.55 12.27
CA TRP A 362 16.63 7.57 11.34
C TRP A 362 17.96 7.20 10.65
N ASP A 363 18.73 6.24 11.21
CA ASP A 363 19.96 5.71 10.62
C ASP A 363 19.69 4.57 9.63
N MET A 364 18.42 4.13 9.51
CA MET A 364 18.00 3.00 8.70
C MET A 364 17.23 3.42 7.43
N GLY A 365 17.07 4.72 7.20
CA GLY A 365 16.27 5.19 6.06
C GLY A 365 16.42 6.69 5.80
N PRO A 366 15.74 7.23 4.79
CA PRO A 366 15.95 8.59 4.31
C PRO A 366 15.34 9.69 5.21
N GLU A 367 14.55 9.34 6.22
CA GLU A 367 13.82 10.30 7.04
C GLU A 367 14.45 10.46 8.43
N LEU A 368 14.92 11.66 8.75
CA LEU A 368 15.38 11.99 10.11
C LEU A 368 14.17 12.16 11.05
N THR A 369 13.29 13.10 10.74
CA THR A 369 12.04 13.30 11.50
C THR A 369 10.93 12.44 10.91
N ARG A 370 10.43 11.49 11.72
CA ARG A 370 9.40 10.56 11.26
C ARG A 370 8.35 10.27 12.34
N PRO A 371 7.08 10.06 11.96
CA PRO A 371 6.05 9.54 12.85
C PRO A 371 6.28 8.04 13.15
N ALA A 372 5.67 7.55 14.21
CA ALA A 372 5.68 6.13 14.57
C ALA A 372 4.69 5.32 13.71
N ARG A 373 5.06 5.04 12.45
CA ARG A 373 4.17 4.41 11.45
C ARG A 373 3.80 2.97 11.79
N GLY A 374 4.67 2.24 12.46
CA GLY A 374 4.46 0.84 12.83
C GLY A 374 3.49 0.66 13.99
N LEU A 375 3.24 1.69 14.82
CA LEU A 375 2.44 1.53 16.04
C LEU A 375 0.99 1.13 15.77
N LYS A 376 0.37 1.63 14.72
CA LYS A 376 -0.99 1.20 14.32
C LYS A 376 -1.04 -0.29 13.98
N LEU A 377 -0.04 -0.81 13.30
CA LEU A 377 0.08 -2.23 12.98
C LEU A 377 0.40 -3.06 14.23
N TRP A 378 1.29 -2.57 15.09
CA TRP A 378 1.56 -3.18 16.40
C TRP A 378 0.27 -3.29 17.22
N PHE A 379 -0.49 -2.21 17.32
CA PHE A 379 -1.77 -2.18 18.03
C PHE A 379 -2.79 -3.17 17.44
N THR A 380 -2.93 -3.17 16.12
CA THR A 380 -3.80 -4.11 15.42
C THR A 380 -3.45 -5.56 15.74
N LEU A 381 -2.16 -5.93 15.67
CA LEU A 381 -1.68 -7.28 15.97
C LEU A 381 -1.84 -7.66 17.45
N GLN A 382 -1.65 -6.71 18.38
CA GLN A 382 -1.85 -6.96 19.81
C GLN A 382 -3.32 -7.26 20.15
N VAL A 383 -4.25 -6.62 19.47
CA VAL A 383 -5.69 -6.78 19.73
C VAL A 383 -6.29 -7.94 18.95
N MET A 384 -5.94 -8.06 17.67
CA MET A 384 -6.54 -9.02 16.74
C MET A 384 -5.82 -10.38 16.74
N GLY A 385 -4.51 -10.35 16.94
CA GLY A 385 -3.63 -11.49 16.79
C GLY A 385 -3.24 -11.78 15.33
N SER A 386 -2.15 -12.51 15.14
CA SER A 386 -1.65 -12.87 13.82
C SER A 386 -2.57 -13.84 13.06
N ASP A 387 -3.26 -14.73 13.76
CA ASP A 387 -4.09 -15.74 13.12
C ASP A 387 -5.34 -15.14 12.47
N ALA A 388 -5.99 -14.18 13.15
CA ALA A 388 -7.13 -13.48 12.57
C ALA A 388 -6.71 -12.61 11.37
N LEU A 389 -5.53 -11.97 11.44
CA LEU A 389 -4.98 -11.22 10.30
C LEU A 389 -4.65 -12.16 9.13
N SER A 390 -4.06 -13.32 9.40
CA SER A 390 -3.81 -14.37 8.39
C SER A 390 -5.10 -14.80 7.71
N ALA A 391 -6.14 -15.10 8.47
CA ALA A 391 -7.44 -15.51 7.94
C ALA A 391 -8.06 -14.41 7.04
N ALA A 392 -7.91 -13.13 7.41
CA ALA A 392 -8.39 -12.02 6.59
C ALA A 392 -7.60 -11.90 5.26
N VAL A 393 -6.30 -12.19 5.26
CA VAL A 393 -5.50 -12.26 4.02
C VAL A 393 -5.92 -13.47 3.18
N GLU A 394 -6.12 -14.64 3.79
CA GLU A 394 -6.57 -15.86 3.09
C GLU A 394 -7.92 -15.67 2.41
N HIS A 395 -8.80 -14.90 3.01
CA HIS A 395 -10.11 -14.57 2.43
C HIS A 395 -10.02 -13.92 1.05
N GLY A 396 -8.99 -13.11 0.78
CA GLY A 396 -8.76 -12.54 -0.54
C GLY A 396 -8.57 -13.57 -1.66
N PHE A 397 -8.00 -14.73 -1.35
CA PHE A 397 -7.90 -15.85 -2.30
C PHE A 397 -9.28 -16.44 -2.62
N ASP A 398 -10.14 -16.57 -1.61
CA ASP A 398 -11.50 -17.06 -1.80
C ASP A 398 -12.31 -16.07 -2.65
N LEU A 399 -12.18 -14.78 -2.41
CA LEU A 399 -12.85 -13.73 -3.18
C LEU A 399 -12.48 -13.78 -4.66
N ALA A 400 -11.20 -13.89 -4.99
CA ALA A 400 -10.75 -13.99 -6.37
C ALA A 400 -11.26 -15.26 -7.07
N ARG A 401 -11.27 -16.39 -6.35
CA ARG A 401 -11.81 -17.65 -6.86
C ARG A 401 -13.31 -17.56 -7.12
N TRP A 402 -14.10 -17.04 -6.17
CA TRP A 402 -15.55 -16.86 -6.37
C TRP A 402 -15.87 -15.95 -7.55
N ALA A 403 -15.08 -14.88 -7.74
CA ALA A 403 -15.23 -14.02 -8.91
C ALA A 403 -14.98 -14.79 -10.21
N GLN A 404 -13.91 -15.58 -10.29
CA GLN A 404 -13.60 -16.38 -11.46
C GLN A 404 -14.69 -17.42 -11.75
N ASP A 405 -15.07 -18.21 -10.72
CA ASP A 405 -16.11 -19.25 -10.84
C ASP A 405 -17.45 -18.67 -11.35
N GLU A 406 -17.77 -17.44 -10.99
CA GLU A 406 -19.00 -16.78 -11.44
C GLU A 406 -18.86 -16.21 -12.86
N LEU A 407 -17.72 -15.60 -13.19
CA LEU A 407 -17.42 -15.06 -14.52
C LEU A 407 -17.40 -16.15 -15.61
N GLU A 408 -16.84 -17.32 -15.30
CA GLU A 408 -16.74 -18.46 -16.25
C GLU A 408 -18.10 -19.04 -16.67
N LYS A 409 -19.19 -18.71 -15.97
CA LYS A 409 -20.54 -19.09 -16.38
C LYS A 409 -21.04 -18.29 -17.59
N ASN A 410 -20.46 -17.14 -17.87
CA ASN A 410 -20.82 -16.32 -19.04
C ASN A 410 -19.91 -16.69 -20.22
N PRO A 411 -20.47 -17.23 -21.34
CA PRO A 411 -19.69 -17.67 -22.49
C PRO A 411 -18.98 -16.51 -23.23
N LEU A 412 -19.36 -15.26 -22.97
CA LEU A 412 -18.69 -14.10 -23.53
C LEU A 412 -17.42 -13.71 -22.74
N VAL A 413 -17.18 -14.31 -21.59
CA VAL A 413 -16.03 -13.98 -20.75
C VAL A 413 -14.81 -14.83 -21.13
N GLN A 414 -13.68 -14.17 -21.30
CA GLN A 414 -12.37 -14.76 -21.41
C GLN A 414 -11.56 -14.41 -20.16
N ILE A 415 -11.11 -15.42 -19.41
CA ILE A 415 -10.12 -15.23 -18.36
C ILE A 415 -8.75 -15.04 -19.01
N VAL A 416 -8.11 -13.87 -18.75
CA VAL A 416 -6.81 -13.50 -19.34
C VAL A 416 -5.66 -13.83 -18.37
N SER A 417 -5.86 -13.56 -17.08
CA SER A 417 -5.00 -14.02 -16.01
C SER A 417 -5.89 -14.65 -14.93
N PRO A 418 -5.73 -15.95 -14.65
CA PRO A 418 -6.57 -16.63 -13.68
C PRO A 418 -6.38 -16.06 -12.28
N ALA A 419 -7.29 -16.39 -11.36
CA ALA A 419 -7.23 -15.95 -9.97
C ALA A 419 -5.88 -16.33 -9.32
N GLN A 420 -5.09 -15.32 -9.01
CA GLN A 420 -3.83 -15.44 -8.29
C GLN A 420 -3.83 -14.48 -7.11
N MET A 421 -3.53 -15.00 -5.91
CA MET A 421 -3.69 -14.22 -4.70
C MET A 421 -5.14 -13.65 -4.63
N ALA A 422 -5.29 -12.33 -4.55
CA ALA A 422 -6.58 -11.65 -4.56
C ALA A 422 -6.89 -10.96 -5.89
N MET A 423 -6.27 -11.37 -7.00
CA MET A 423 -6.36 -10.70 -8.30
C MET A 423 -6.84 -11.63 -9.39
N LEU A 424 -7.57 -11.06 -10.34
CA LEU A 424 -8.13 -11.72 -11.50
C LEU A 424 -8.23 -10.72 -12.65
N ASN A 425 -7.88 -11.15 -13.88
CA ASN A 425 -8.08 -10.34 -15.07
C ASN A 425 -8.90 -11.12 -16.10
N PHE A 426 -9.87 -10.44 -16.67
CA PHE A 426 -10.77 -11.00 -17.66
C PHE A 426 -11.19 -9.94 -18.68
N ARG A 427 -11.78 -10.37 -19.77
CA ARG A 427 -12.43 -9.48 -20.73
C ARG A 427 -13.72 -10.10 -21.27
N TYR A 428 -14.67 -9.27 -21.63
CA TYR A 428 -15.77 -9.68 -22.49
C TYR A 428 -15.24 -9.74 -23.93
N ASN A 429 -15.40 -10.89 -24.59
CA ASN A 429 -14.77 -11.24 -25.85
C ASN A 429 -15.75 -11.82 -26.87
N PRO A 430 -16.81 -11.07 -27.29
CA PRO A 430 -17.74 -11.54 -28.31
C PRO A 430 -17.02 -11.81 -29.64
N GLU A 431 -17.35 -12.93 -30.31
CA GLU A 431 -16.66 -13.36 -31.54
C GLU A 431 -16.91 -12.44 -32.74
N ASP A 432 -18.03 -11.73 -32.73
CA ASP A 432 -18.47 -10.84 -33.83
C ASP A 432 -17.83 -9.44 -33.79
N LEU A 433 -17.05 -9.11 -32.76
CA LEU A 433 -16.38 -7.82 -32.63
C LEU A 433 -14.91 -7.89 -33.01
N SER A 434 -14.34 -6.81 -33.59
CA SER A 434 -12.90 -6.64 -33.76
C SER A 434 -12.20 -6.42 -32.40
N GLU A 435 -10.86 -6.58 -32.34
CA GLU A 435 -10.12 -6.37 -31.09
C GLU A 435 -10.27 -4.94 -30.55
N GLU A 436 -10.27 -3.92 -31.44
CA GLU A 436 -10.50 -2.52 -31.04
C GLU A 436 -11.92 -2.31 -30.48
N GLN A 437 -12.92 -3.00 -31.05
CA GLN A 437 -14.29 -2.95 -30.55
C GLN A 437 -14.41 -3.66 -29.19
N LYS A 438 -13.73 -4.78 -28.99
CA LYS A 438 -13.66 -5.46 -27.69
C LYS A 438 -12.99 -4.59 -26.62
N ASP A 439 -11.93 -3.90 -26.96
CA ASP A 439 -11.27 -2.95 -26.05
C ASP A 439 -12.20 -1.80 -25.68
N LEU A 440 -12.95 -1.26 -26.65
CA LEU A 440 -13.95 -0.22 -26.41
C LEU A 440 -15.09 -0.74 -25.52
N LEU A 441 -15.59 -1.97 -25.78
CA LEU A 441 -16.64 -2.61 -24.96
C LEU A 441 -16.20 -2.71 -23.50
N ASN A 442 -15.03 -3.27 -23.23
CA ASN A 442 -14.51 -3.44 -21.87
C ASN A 442 -14.27 -2.09 -21.16
N ALA A 443 -13.83 -1.05 -21.89
CA ALA A 443 -13.71 0.30 -21.35
C ALA A 443 -15.07 0.89 -20.96
N ARG A 444 -16.11 0.67 -21.78
CA ARG A 444 -17.48 1.15 -21.51
C ARG A 444 -18.12 0.42 -20.34
N ILE A 445 -17.93 -0.90 -20.23
CA ILE A 445 -18.39 -1.69 -19.08
C ILE A 445 -17.79 -1.16 -17.79
N SER A 446 -16.46 -0.95 -17.75
CA SER A 446 -15.77 -0.37 -16.59
C SER A 446 -16.33 0.99 -16.21
N ARG A 447 -16.52 1.87 -17.19
CA ARG A 447 -17.10 3.20 -16.95
C ARG A 447 -18.51 3.09 -16.38
N ARG A 448 -19.37 2.29 -16.99
CA ARG A 448 -20.78 2.14 -16.60
C ARG A 448 -20.91 1.65 -15.16
N ILE A 449 -20.18 0.61 -14.78
CA ILE A 449 -20.31 0.02 -13.44
C ILE A 449 -19.76 0.95 -12.33
N VAL A 450 -18.77 1.78 -12.66
CA VAL A 450 -18.25 2.79 -11.72
C VAL A 450 -19.20 3.98 -11.61
N GLU A 451 -19.69 4.50 -12.74
CA GLU A 451 -20.65 5.63 -12.79
C GLU A 451 -22.01 5.28 -12.18
N SER A 452 -22.45 4.02 -12.27
CA SER A 452 -23.67 3.56 -11.58
C SER A 452 -23.52 3.52 -10.05
N GLY A 453 -22.28 3.53 -9.55
CA GLY A 453 -21.98 3.37 -8.13
C GLY A 453 -22.04 1.92 -7.64
N ASP A 454 -22.23 0.94 -8.54
CA ASP A 454 -22.41 -0.47 -8.16
C ASP A 454 -21.11 -1.17 -7.74
N ALA A 455 -20.02 -0.98 -8.50
CA ALA A 455 -18.72 -1.57 -8.17
C ALA A 455 -17.55 -0.78 -8.76
N GLY A 456 -16.40 -0.84 -8.07
CA GLY A 456 -15.14 -0.25 -8.53
C GLY A 456 -14.30 -1.25 -9.32
N VAL A 457 -14.69 -1.57 -10.56
CA VAL A 457 -13.94 -2.47 -11.45
C VAL A 457 -13.36 -1.66 -12.60
N PHE A 458 -12.04 -1.62 -12.71
CA PHE A 458 -11.31 -0.79 -13.67
C PHE A 458 -10.62 -1.63 -14.74
N THR A 459 -10.24 -0.96 -15.83
CA THR A 459 -9.43 -1.60 -16.87
C THR A 459 -7.95 -1.48 -16.61
N THR A 460 -7.20 -2.46 -17.11
CA THR A 460 -5.75 -2.40 -17.32
C THR A 460 -5.42 -2.93 -18.71
N GLU A 461 -4.15 -2.91 -19.09
CA GLU A 461 -3.68 -3.47 -20.34
C GLU A 461 -2.78 -4.67 -20.06
N LEU A 462 -3.07 -5.81 -20.70
CA LEU A 462 -2.26 -7.02 -20.67
C LEU A 462 -2.12 -7.56 -22.08
N LYS A 463 -0.87 -7.81 -22.51
CA LYS A 463 -0.56 -8.35 -23.86
C LYS A 463 -1.17 -7.51 -24.99
N GLY A 464 -1.20 -6.19 -24.83
CA GLY A 464 -1.79 -5.27 -25.80
C GLY A 464 -3.33 -5.28 -25.86
N MET A 465 -4.01 -5.97 -24.94
CA MET A 465 -5.46 -6.02 -24.83
C MET A 465 -5.95 -5.23 -23.60
N LYS A 466 -7.04 -4.53 -23.76
CA LYS A 466 -7.75 -3.93 -22.62
C LYS A 466 -8.58 -5.00 -21.91
N VAL A 467 -8.28 -5.16 -20.61
CA VAL A 467 -8.93 -6.16 -19.75
C VAL A 467 -9.52 -5.49 -18.52
N LEU A 468 -10.56 -6.08 -17.97
CA LEU A 468 -11.11 -5.74 -16.66
C LEU A 468 -10.29 -6.43 -15.57
N ARG A 469 -10.05 -5.72 -14.46
CA ARG A 469 -9.24 -6.22 -13.36
C ARG A 469 -10.01 -6.13 -12.05
N ILE A 470 -10.08 -7.26 -11.37
CA ILE A 470 -10.58 -7.37 -9.99
C ILE A 470 -9.37 -7.56 -9.07
N CYS A 471 -9.27 -6.72 -8.04
CA CYS A 471 -8.39 -6.91 -6.89
C CYS A 471 -9.24 -6.82 -5.63
N CYS A 472 -9.54 -7.95 -5.00
CA CYS A 472 -10.50 -8.05 -3.92
C CYS A 472 -9.81 -8.51 -2.63
N ILE A 473 -9.53 -7.58 -1.74
CA ILE A 473 -8.91 -7.85 -0.44
C ILE A 473 -9.77 -7.40 0.74
N HIS A 474 -10.98 -6.89 0.50
CA HIS A 474 -11.82 -6.38 1.58
C HIS A 474 -12.31 -7.52 2.47
N PRO A 475 -12.04 -7.51 3.80
CA PRO A 475 -12.31 -8.65 4.68
C PRO A 475 -13.81 -8.90 4.92
N GLU A 476 -14.68 -7.93 4.66
CA GLU A 476 -16.13 -8.05 4.85
C GLU A 476 -16.88 -8.37 3.54
N THR A 477 -16.19 -8.45 2.39
CA THR A 477 -16.82 -8.86 1.13
C THR A 477 -17.21 -10.34 1.20
N THR A 478 -18.47 -10.64 0.96
CA THR A 478 -18.98 -12.02 0.96
C THR A 478 -19.03 -12.63 -0.43
N GLU A 479 -19.20 -13.94 -0.51
CA GLU A 479 -19.43 -14.65 -1.77
C GLU A 479 -20.65 -14.08 -2.51
N GLU A 480 -21.73 -13.74 -1.78
CA GLU A 480 -22.94 -13.15 -2.33
C GLU A 480 -22.67 -11.78 -2.98
N VAL A 481 -21.93 -10.90 -2.27
CA VAL A 481 -21.51 -9.59 -2.80
C VAL A 481 -20.66 -9.76 -4.06
N MET A 482 -19.79 -10.79 -4.11
CA MET A 482 -18.99 -11.07 -5.31
C MET A 482 -19.85 -11.53 -6.48
N ARG A 483 -20.81 -12.43 -6.26
CA ARG A 483 -21.75 -12.90 -7.28
C ARG A 483 -22.63 -11.76 -7.82
N GLU A 484 -23.14 -10.91 -6.93
CA GLU A 484 -23.88 -9.72 -7.35
C GLU A 484 -23.01 -8.78 -8.19
N THR A 485 -21.75 -8.57 -7.82
CA THR A 485 -20.82 -7.72 -8.60
C THR A 485 -20.63 -8.27 -10.01
N VAL A 486 -20.43 -9.57 -10.15
CA VAL A 486 -20.30 -10.20 -11.47
C VAL A 486 -21.62 -10.13 -12.25
N SER A 487 -22.78 -10.31 -11.60
CA SER A 487 -24.09 -10.11 -12.24
C SER A 487 -24.24 -8.70 -12.81
N ARG A 488 -23.86 -7.68 -12.05
CA ARG A 488 -23.89 -6.27 -12.52
C ARG A 488 -22.93 -6.03 -13.70
N LEU A 489 -21.75 -6.65 -13.69
CA LEU A 489 -20.82 -6.59 -14.81
C LEU A 489 -21.43 -7.21 -16.08
N ASN A 490 -22.12 -8.35 -15.96
CA ASN A 490 -22.81 -8.99 -17.06
C ASN A 490 -23.94 -8.11 -17.61
N GLU A 491 -24.76 -7.49 -16.75
CA GLU A 491 -25.79 -6.52 -17.14
C GLU A 491 -25.17 -5.32 -17.89
N CYS A 492 -24.07 -4.78 -17.40
CA CYS A 492 -23.35 -3.71 -18.11
C CYS A 492 -22.86 -4.16 -19.49
N CYS A 493 -22.36 -5.40 -19.61
CA CYS A 493 -21.95 -5.96 -20.90
C CYS A 493 -23.13 -6.05 -21.88
N GLU A 494 -24.27 -6.58 -21.45
CA GLU A 494 -25.48 -6.69 -22.29
C GLU A 494 -25.90 -5.33 -22.83
N ILE A 495 -25.97 -4.31 -21.98
CA ILE A 495 -26.37 -2.95 -22.36
C ILE A 495 -25.38 -2.34 -23.36
N GLU A 496 -24.07 -2.42 -23.08
CA GLU A 496 -23.07 -1.81 -23.95
C GLU A 496 -22.93 -2.56 -25.28
N LEU A 497 -23.10 -3.88 -25.27
CA LEU A 497 -23.04 -4.70 -26.46
C LEU A 497 -24.25 -4.42 -27.40
N ALA A 498 -25.47 -4.33 -26.84
CA ALA A 498 -26.65 -3.94 -27.56
C ALA A 498 -26.50 -2.53 -28.19
N ALA A 499 -26.02 -1.57 -27.42
CA ALA A 499 -25.73 -0.22 -27.90
C ALA A 499 -24.68 -0.19 -29.03
N MET A 500 -23.66 -1.05 -29.00
CA MET A 500 -22.65 -1.15 -30.06
C MET A 500 -23.20 -1.82 -31.34
N ARG A 501 -24.20 -2.70 -31.21
CA ARG A 501 -24.89 -3.37 -32.36
C ARG A 501 -26.01 -2.53 -32.96
N GLY A 502 -26.40 -1.44 -32.28
CA GLY A 502 -27.50 -0.57 -32.72
C GLY A 502 -28.90 -1.15 -32.44
N GLU A 503 -28.99 -1.98 -31.41
CA GLU A 503 -30.22 -2.63 -30.92
C GLU A 503 -30.92 -1.80 -29.84
#